data_2fcf41931a3dbae37201883841e8f82b
#
_entry.id   2fcf41931a3dbae37201883841e8f82b
#
_cell.length_a   1.000
_cell.length_b   1.000
_cell.length_c   1.000
_cell.angle_alpha   90.00
_cell.angle_beta   90.00
_cell.angle_gamma   90.00
#
_symmetry.space_group_name_H-M   'P 1'
#
loop_
_entity.id
_entity.type
_entity.pdbx_description
1 polymer ?
#
loop_
_entity_poly.entity_id
_entity_poly.type
_entity_poly.pdbx_seq_one_letter_code
_entity_poly.pdbx_strand_id
1 'polypeptide(L)'
;PITCTGESTMKIVVIGGTGLIGSKTVAILRQGGHEVVAASSKSCINAITGEGLKEAMAGAQVVIDLANSPSFEDRAVLEFFETTGRNLFVAESAAGVQHHVALSIVGTDRMPDNGYFRAKVAQEKLIEASRIPYTIVRATQFLEFLGGIAASSAAGNMVRLSPGLFQPIAADDVASIVAEVALAAPRNGIVDIAGPERAPLNKIIARYLKAVGDPRQVVSDPEAR
;
A
#
# COMPACT_ATOMS: atom_id res chain seq x y z
N PRO A 1 30.82 -20.76 -20.47
CA PRO A 1 30.55 -20.72 -19.04
C PRO A 1 29.48 -19.67 -18.82
N ILE A 2 28.28 -20.14 -18.46
CA ILE A 2 27.17 -19.27 -18.06
C ILE A 2 27.51 -18.88 -16.63
N THR A 3 27.98 -17.64 -16.44
CA THR A 3 28.05 -17.02 -15.12
C THR A 3 26.63 -16.75 -14.68
N CYS A 4 26.06 -17.63 -13.86
CA CYS A 4 24.92 -17.28 -13.02
C CYS A 4 25.39 -16.13 -12.11
N THR A 5 25.02 -14.91 -12.44
CA THR A 5 25.03 -13.81 -11.48
C THR A 5 23.96 -14.15 -10.45
N GLY A 6 24.37 -14.85 -9.40
CA GLY A 6 23.50 -15.12 -8.26
C GLY A 6 23.05 -13.79 -7.68
N GLU A 7 21.77 -13.47 -7.84
CA GLU A 7 21.18 -12.38 -7.09
C GLU A 7 21.41 -12.68 -5.62
N SER A 8 22.09 -11.77 -4.91
CA SER A 8 22.41 -12.02 -3.51
C SER A 8 21.13 -12.06 -2.70
N THR A 9 20.95 -13.13 -1.93
CA THR A 9 19.83 -13.26 -1.01
C THR A 9 19.80 -12.08 -0.04
N MET A 10 18.70 -11.33 -0.03
CA MET A 10 18.46 -10.22 0.90
C MET A 10 17.54 -10.65 2.02
N LYS A 11 17.73 -10.07 3.22
CA LYS A 11 16.72 -10.11 4.28
C LYS A 11 15.81 -8.91 4.16
N ILE A 12 14.50 -9.16 4.03
CA ILE A 12 13.45 -8.17 3.80
C ILE A 12 12.38 -8.31 4.88
N VAL A 13 12.03 -7.21 5.53
CA VAL A 13 10.94 -7.17 6.50
C VAL A 13 9.73 -6.48 5.85
N VAL A 14 8.58 -7.15 5.85
CA VAL A 14 7.34 -6.62 5.30
C VAL A 14 6.36 -6.34 6.43
N ILE A 15 6.17 -5.07 6.76
CA ILE A 15 5.17 -4.61 7.73
C ILE A 15 3.80 -4.66 7.06
N GLY A 16 2.80 -5.24 7.74
CA GLY A 16 1.52 -5.54 7.09
C GLY A 16 1.60 -6.75 6.14
N GLY A 17 2.58 -7.63 6.34
CA GLY A 17 2.90 -8.78 5.47
C GLY A 17 1.80 -9.84 5.34
N THR A 18 0.71 -9.75 6.12
CA THR A 18 -0.46 -10.65 6.03
C THR A 18 -1.68 -9.99 5.36
N GLY A 19 -1.58 -8.72 4.98
CA GLY A 19 -2.64 -7.97 4.31
C GLY A 19 -2.79 -8.33 2.83
N LEU A 20 -3.71 -7.64 2.13
CA LEU A 20 -4.01 -7.87 0.71
C LEU A 20 -2.76 -7.78 -0.18
N ILE A 21 -2.01 -6.69 -0.07
CA ILE A 21 -0.78 -6.51 -0.84
C ILE A 21 0.39 -7.26 -0.19
N GLY A 22 0.49 -7.20 1.14
CA GLY A 22 1.61 -7.78 1.89
C GLY A 22 1.79 -9.29 1.67
N SER A 23 0.72 -10.06 1.72
CA SER A 23 0.79 -11.53 1.52
C SER A 23 1.29 -11.90 0.13
N LYS A 24 0.86 -11.16 -0.89
CA LYS A 24 1.29 -11.35 -2.29
C LYS A 24 2.75 -10.93 -2.48
N THR A 25 3.16 -9.79 -1.93
CA THR A 25 4.54 -9.30 -1.96
C THR A 25 5.49 -10.27 -1.26
N VAL A 26 5.12 -10.78 -0.09
CA VAL A 26 5.88 -11.81 0.65
C VAL A 26 6.07 -13.06 -0.18
N ALA A 27 5.00 -13.54 -0.85
CA ALA A 27 5.08 -14.73 -1.70
C ALA A 27 6.05 -14.53 -2.88
N ILE A 28 5.96 -13.40 -3.57
CA ILE A 28 6.84 -13.05 -4.70
C ILE A 28 8.30 -13.03 -4.26
N LEU A 29 8.60 -12.32 -3.18
CA LEU A 29 9.97 -12.18 -2.68
C LEU A 29 10.58 -13.51 -2.19
N ARG A 30 9.77 -14.36 -1.54
CA ARG A 30 10.20 -15.70 -1.13
C ARG A 30 10.46 -16.60 -2.33
N GLN A 31 9.63 -16.53 -3.37
CA GLN A 31 9.87 -17.25 -4.64
C GLN A 31 11.15 -16.79 -5.33
N GLY A 32 11.53 -15.50 -5.17
CA GLY A 32 12.80 -14.95 -5.62
C GLY A 32 14.02 -15.37 -4.79
N GLY A 33 13.85 -16.21 -3.76
CA GLY A 33 14.95 -16.73 -2.94
C GLY A 33 15.42 -15.79 -1.82
N HIS A 34 14.64 -14.77 -1.47
CA HIS A 34 14.95 -13.85 -0.38
C HIS A 34 14.46 -14.37 0.98
N GLU A 35 15.15 -13.99 2.06
CA GLU A 35 14.68 -14.20 3.43
C GLU A 35 13.64 -13.11 3.76
N VAL A 36 12.37 -13.50 3.97
CA VAL A 36 11.29 -12.56 4.17
C VAL A 36 10.59 -12.77 5.52
N VAL A 37 10.64 -11.74 6.37
CA VAL A 37 9.91 -11.65 7.62
C VAL A 37 8.59 -10.92 7.36
N ALA A 38 7.47 -11.66 7.44
CA ALA A 38 6.13 -11.08 7.35
C ALA A 38 5.69 -10.59 8.72
N ALA A 39 5.80 -9.30 8.98
CA ALA A 39 5.42 -8.69 10.25
C ALA A 39 3.93 -8.30 10.27
N SER A 40 3.23 -8.73 11.30
CA SER A 40 1.83 -8.38 11.56
C SER A 40 1.54 -8.49 13.05
N SER A 41 0.39 -7.98 13.48
CA SER A 41 -0.07 -8.14 14.88
C SER A 41 -0.16 -9.59 15.34
N LYS A 42 -0.22 -10.56 14.41
CA LYS A 42 -0.25 -12.00 14.70
C LYS A 42 1.14 -12.64 14.84
N SER A 43 2.21 -11.92 14.47
CA SER A 43 3.58 -12.43 14.46
C SER A 43 4.44 -11.95 15.62
N CYS A 44 3.85 -11.39 16.68
CA CYS A 44 4.56 -10.76 17.81
C CYS A 44 5.48 -9.60 17.39
N ILE A 45 5.22 -9.00 16.21
CA ILE A 45 5.91 -7.81 15.73
C ILE A 45 4.86 -6.71 15.59
N ASN A 46 4.96 -5.70 16.42
CA ASN A 46 3.96 -4.65 16.51
C ASN A 46 4.61 -3.27 16.24
N ALA A 47 4.32 -2.69 15.09
CA ALA A 47 4.85 -1.40 14.71
C ALA A 47 4.30 -0.24 15.57
N ILE A 48 3.12 -0.39 16.19
CA ILE A 48 2.53 0.63 17.07
C ILE A 48 3.28 0.69 18.40
N THR A 49 3.59 -0.46 19.00
CA THR A 49 4.28 -0.53 20.30
C THR A 49 5.80 -0.60 20.18
N GLY A 50 6.31 -0.93 19.00
CA GLY A 50 7.73 -1.20 18.76
C GLY A 50 8.19 -2.60 19.16
N GLU A 51 7.29 -3.42 19.73
CA GLU A 51 7.60 -4.78 20.17
C GLU A 51 8.04 -5.66 18.98
N GLY A 52 9.15 -6.39 19.15
CA GLY A 52 9.68 -7.32 18.16
C GLY A 52 10.34 -6.67 16.93
N LEU A 53 10.29 -5.34 16.79
CA LEU A 53 10.88 -4.66 15.63
C LEU A 53 12.41 -4.81 15.56
N LYS A 54 13.09 -4.67 16.69
CA LYS A 54 14.55 -4.78 16.77
C LYS A 54 15.03 -6.15 16.29
N GLU A 55 14.41 -7.19 16.75
CA GLU A 55 14.74 -8.58 16.41
C GLU A 55 14.41 -8.88 14.94
N ALA A 56 13.25 -8.42 14.48
CA ALA A 56 12.84 -8.61 13.09
C ALA A 56 13.78 -7.93 12.11
N MET A 57 14.24 -6.73 12.43
CA MET A 57 15.10 -5.92 11.55
C MET A 57 16.59 -6.25 11.65
N ALA A 58 17.02 -7.08 12.60
CA ALA A 58 18.42 -7.48 12.71
C ALA A 58 18.92 -8.11 11.39
N GLY A 59 19.87 -7.46 10.73
CA GLY A 59 20.43 -7.88 9.43
C GLY A 59 19.49 -7.62 8.22
N ALA A 60 18.36 -6.94 8.39
CA ALA A 60 17.50 -6.57 7.28
C ALA A 60 18.15 -5.47 6.42
N GLN A 61 18.07 -5.64 5.12
CA GLN A 61 18.55 -4.67 4.13
C GLN A 61 17.42 -3.78 3.62
N VAL A 62 16.20 -4.32 3.55
CA VAL A 62 15.01 -3.65 3.03
C VAL A 62 13.85 -3.80 4.00
N VAL A 63 13.12 -2.73 4.20
CA VAL A 63 11.81 -2.73 4.89
C VAL A 63 10.75 -2.26 3.92
N ILE A 64 9.65 -3.01 3.84
CA ILE A 64 8.47 -2.66 3.04
C ILE A 64 7.33 -2.37 4.00
N ASP A 65 6.89 -1.11 4.06
CA ASP A 65 5.76 -0.67 4.90
C ASP A 65 4.45 -0.68 4.11
N LEU A 66 3.65 -1.72 4.35
CA LEU A 66 2.31 -1.91 3.81
C LEU A 66 1.25 -1.88 4.92
N ALA A 67 1.60 -1.36 6.09
CA ALA A 67 0.68 -1.22 7.20
C ALA A 67 -0.44 -0.23 6.86
N ASN A 68 -1.64 -0.52 7.34
CA ASN A 68 -2.77 0.38 7.24
C ASN A 68 -3.47 0.50 8.59
N SER A 69 -4.06 1.68 8.85
CA SER A 69 -4.80 1.93 10.07
C SER A 69 -6.08 1.07 10.12
N PRO A 70 -6.41 0.48 11.28
CA PRO A 70 -7.68 -0.20 11.47
C PRO A 70 -8.86 0.78 11.60
N SER A 71 -8.59 2.07 11.78
CA SER A 71 -9.60 3.14 11.89
C SER A 71 -9.41 4.18 10.79
N PHE A 72 -10.52 4.74 10.30
CA PHE A 72 -10.54 5.86 9.37
C PHE A 72 -10.93 7.19 10.04
N GLU A 73 -11.05 7.19 11.37
CA GLU A 73 -11.27 8.40 12.14
C GLU A 73 -10.00 9.28 12.07
N ASP A 74 -10.15 10.57 11.75
CA ASP A 74 -9.07 11.49 11.39
C ASP A 74 -7.89 11.49 12.35
N ARG A 75 -8.18 11.56 13.66
CA ARG A 75 -7.14 11.59 14.69
C ARG A 75 -6.45 10.23 14.82
N ALA A 76 -7.24 9.16 14.82
CA ALA A 76 -6.73 7.82 15.02
C ALA A 76 -5.84 7.37 13.84
N VAL A 77 -6.23 7.70 12.61
CA VAL A 77 -5.44 7.35 11.43
C VAL A 77 -4.12 8.13 11.37
N LEU A 78 -4.13 9.42 11.75
CA LEU A 78 -2.92 10.22 11.82
C LEU A 78 -1.96 9.69 12.89
N GLU A 79 -2.46 9.44 14.11
CA GLU A 79 -1.69 8.88 15.21
C GLU A 79 -1.08 7.52 14.86
N PHE A 80 -1.84 6.68 14.15
CA PHE A 80 -1.35 5.39 13.66
C PHE A 80 -0.11 5.56 12.79
N PHE A 81 -0.19 6.33 11.70
CA PHE A 81 0.93 6.47 10.76
C PHE A 81 2.12 7.21 11.37
N GLU A 82 1.89 8.20 12.22
CA GLU A 82 2.98 8.88 12.92
C GLU A 82 3.71 7.98 13.92
N THR A 83 2.96 7.21 14.70
CA THR A 83 3.54 6.32 15.73
C THR A 83 4.28 5.16 15.08
N THR A 84 3.65 4.47 14.14
CA THR A 84 4.30 3.37 13.43
C THR A 84 5.53 3.82 12.67
N GLY A 85 5.46 4.95 11.96
CA GLY A 85 6.60 5.51 11.23
C GLY A 85 7.78 5.80 12.14
N ARG A 86 7.57 6.50 13.28
CA ARG A 86 8.66 6.78 14.23
C ARG A 86 9.31 5.51 14.78
N ASN A 87 8.51 4.51 15.17
CA ASN A 87 9.04 3.25 15.69
C ASN A 87 9.83 2.47 14.62
N LEU A 88 9.32 2.44 13.37
CA LEU A 88 10.01 1.80 12.26
C LEU A 88 11.36 2.47 12.01
N PHE A 89 11.42 3.79 11.88
CA PHE A 89 12.67 4.49 11.56
C PHE A 89 13.72 4.39 12.64
N VAL A 90 13.34 4.32 13.93
CA VAL A 90 14.27 4.02 15.03
C VAL A 90 14.88 2.64 14.86
N ALA A 91 14.07 1.62 14.60
CA ALA A 91 14.53 0.25 14.44
C ALA A 91 15.35 0.07 13.15
N GLU A 92 14.92 0.67 12.04
CA GLU A 92 15.61 0.64 10.74
C GLU A 92 16.98 1.31 10.81
N SER A 93 17.07 2.50 11.42
CA SER A 93 18.33 3.20 11.60
C SER A 93 19.31 2.38 12.45
N ALA A 94 18.83 1.77 13.53
CA ALA A 94 19.67 0.93 14.40
C ALA A 94 20.15 -0.34 13.69
N ALA A 95 19.35 -0.89 12.77
CA ALA A 95 19.67 -2.09 11.99
C ALA A 95 20.52 -1.79 10.74
N GLY A 96 20.66 -0.53 10.35
CA GLY A 96 21.38 -0.13 9.13
C GLY A 96 20.62 -0.49 7.85
N VAL A 97 19.27 -0.41 7.87
CA VAL A 97 18.41 -0.65 6.70
C VAL A 97 18.80 0.29 5.57
N GLN A 98 18.92 -0.23 4.37
CA GLN A 98 19.42 0.47 3.20
C GLN A 98 18.32 0.96 2.26
N HIS A 99 17.08 0.45 2.40
CA HIS A 99 15.96 0.85 1.58
C HIS A 99 14.64 0.69 2.34
N HIS A 100 13.92 1.80 2.54
CA HIS A 100 12.54 1.81 3.04
C HIS A 100 11.59 1.99 1.85
N VAL A 101 10.68 1.04 1.65
CA VAL A 101 9.65 1.12 0.61
C VAL A 101 8.30 1.28 1.29
N ALA A 102 7.54 2.29 0.92
CA ALA A 102 6.19 2.50 1.46
C ALA A 102 5.15 2.56 0.35
N LEU A 103 3.97 2.01 0.63
CA LEU A 103 2.80 2.12 -0.24
C LEU A 103 1.95 3.32 0.19
N SER A 104 1.67 4.22 -0.75
CA SER A 104 0.82 5.39 -0.56
C SER A 104 -0.22 5.49 -1.68
N ILE A 105 -0.85 6.64 -1.83
CA ILE A 105 -2.01 6.83 -2.71
C ILE A 105 -1.75 7.97 -3.71
N VAL A 106 -2.03 7.72 -4.98
CA VAL A 106 -1.97 8.76 -6.02
C VAL A 106 -2.93 9.89 -5.69
N GLY A 107 -2.42 11.12 -5.67
CA GLY A 107 -3.21 12.31 -5.41
C GLY A 107 -3.51 12.58 -3.95
N THR A 108 -2.88 11.89 -3.00
CA THR A 108 -3.10 12.08 -1.56
C THR A 108 -2.82 13.51 -1.11
N ASP A 109 -1.88 14.20 -1.74
CA ASP A 109 -1.50 15.59 -1.50
C ASP A 109 -2.47 16.63 -2.09
N ARG A 110 -3.44 16.19 -2.89
CA ARG A 110 -4.45 17.06 -3.55
C ARG A 110 -5.82 17.02 -2.89
N MET A 111 -5.98 16.24 -1.82
CA MET A 111 -7.25 16.09 -1.10
C MET A 111 -7.10 16.39 0.40
N PRO A 112 -6.79 17.64 0.78
CA PRO A 112 -6.48 18.00 2.17
C PRO A 112 -7.68 17.89 3.12
N ASP A 113 -8.89 17.88 2.61
CA ASP A 113 -10.11 17.75 3.42
C ASP A 113 -10.36 16.32 3.92
N ASN A 114 -9.69 15.33 3.33
CA ASN A 114 -9.81 13.94 3.75
C ASN A 114 -8.73 13.58 4.79
N GLY A 115 -9.16 13.19 6.00
CA GLY A 115 -8.27 12.88 7.12
C GLY A 115 -7.31 11.73 6.85
N TYR A 116 -7.76 10.69 6.16
CA TYR A 116 -6.92 9.57 5.77
C TYR A 116 -5.79 10.02 4.81
N PHE A 117 -6.09 10.87 3.84
CA PHE A 117 -5.07 11.38 2.92
C PHE A 117 -4.10 12.33 3.60
N ARG A 118 -4.58 13.18 4.53
CA ARG A 118 -3.67 13.98 5.38
C ARG A 118 -2.70 13.10 6.17
N ALA A 119 -3.18 12.00 6.73
CA ALA A 119 -2.35 11.05 7.46
C ALA A 119 -1.31 10.36 6.57
N LYS A 120 -1.67 10.03 5.31
CA LYS A 120 -0.71 9.51 4.33
C LYS A 120 0.35 10.53 3.95
N VAL A 121 -0.02 11.80 3.77
CA VAL A 121 0.96 12.88 3.55
C VAL A 121 1.89 13.04 4.74
N ALA A 122 1.37 12.93 5.97
CA ALA A 122 2.21 12.97 7.18
C ALA A 122 3.20 11.79 7.21
N GLN A 123 2.76 10.57 6.86
CA GLN A 123 3.64 9.41 6.72
C GLN A 123 4.75 9.65 5.68
N GLU A 124 4.40 10.15 4.49
CA GLU A 124 5.37 10.47 3.45
C GLU A 124 6.43 11.47 3.92
N LYS A 125 6.02 12.53 4.61
CA LYS A 125 6.95 13.53 5.19
C LYS A 125 7.87 12.94 6.26
N LEU A 126 7.38 12.01 7.08
CA LEU A 126 8.22 11.31 8.05
C LEU A 126 9.26 10.42 7.37
N ILE A 127 8.89 9.75 6.28
CA ILE A 127 9.82 8.95 5.46
C ILE A 127 10.93 9.85 4.90
N GLU A 128 10.56 10.96 4.27
CA GLU A 128 11.52 11.93 3.71
C GLU A 128 12.48 12.48 4.77
N ALA A 129 11.98 12.73 5.97
CA ALA A 129 12.77 13.26 7.08
C ALA A 129 13.64 12.21 7.79
N SER A 130 13.41 10.92 7.58
CA SER A 130 14.08 9.82 8.29
C SER A 130 15.57 9.67 7.98
N ARG A 131 16.03 10.21 6.85
CA ARG A 131 17.39 10.03 6.29
C ARG A 131 17.72 8.58 5.89
N ILE A 132 16.78 7.66 5.94
CA ILE A 132 16.90 6.32 5.39
C ILE A 132 16.64 6.41 3.89
N PRO A 133 17.45 5.78 3.02
CA PRO A 133 17.16 5.75 1.60
C PRO A 133 15.78 5.12 1.36
N TYR A 134 14.95 5.72 0.50
CA TYR A 134 13.55 5.33 0.39
C TYR A 134 13.00 5.36 -1.03
N THR A 135 11.88 4.68 -1.22
CA THR A 135 10.99 4.84 -2.37
C THR A 135 9.55 4.78 -1.90
N ILE A 136 8.76 5.81 -2.19
CA ILE A 136 7.33 5.84 -1.92
C ILE A 136 6.61 5.46 -3.21
N VAL A 137 5.84 4.38 -3.18
CA VAL A 137 5.00 3.93 -4.30
C VAL A 137 3.57 4.42 -4.02
N ARG A 138 3.10 5.40 -4.78
CA ARG A 138 1.71 5.83 -4.76
C ARG A 138 0.91 5.02 -5.78
N ALA A 139 -0.07 4.26 -5.34
CA ALA A 139 -0.97 3.50 -6.19
C ALA A 139 -2.33 4.18 -6.32
N THR A 140 -2.99 3.98 -7.45
CA THR A 140 -4.43 4.26 -7.58
C THR A 140 -5.25 3.22 -6.81
N GLN A 141 -6.57 3.37 -6.74
CA GLN A 141 -7.44 2.45 -6.01
C GLN A 141 -7.38 1.04 -6.57
N PHE A 142 -7.57 0.05 -5.70
CA PHE A 142 -7.46 -1.35 -6.10
C PHE A 142 -8.76 -1.87 -6.70
N LEU A 143 -8.66 -2.70 -7.73
CA LEU A 143 -9.80 -3.39 -8.35
C LEU A 143 -10.59 -4.21 -7.33
N GLU A 144 -9.94 -4.76 -6.34
CA GLU A 144 -10.53 -5.54 -5.26
C GLU A 144 -11.51 -4.76 -4.39
N PHE A 145 -11.48 -3.41 -4.44
CA PHE A 145 -12.40 -2.54 -3.70
C PHE A 145 -13.65 -2.16 -4.47
N LEU A 146 -13.79 -2.54 -5.75
CA LEU A 146 -14.96 -2.17 -6.57
C LEU A 146 -16.30 -2.62 -5.95
N GLY A 147 -16.32 -3.81 -5.34
CA GLY A 147 -17.50 -4.31 -4.62
C GLY A 147 -17.86 -3.45 -3.41
N GLY A 148 -16.88 -3.01 -2.65
CA GLY A 148 -17.05 -2.11 -1.51
C GLY A 148 -17.56 -0.72 -1.95
N ILE A 149 -17.00 -0.17 -3.02
CA ILE A 149 -17.42 1.11 -3.61
C ILE A 149 -18.88 1.00 -4.05
N ALA A 150 -19.25 -0.07 -4.75
CA ALA A 150 -20.64 -0.30 -5.16
C ALA A 150 -21.59 -0.42 -3.96
N ALA A 151 -21.17 -1.08 -2.89
CA ALA A 151 -21.97 -1.26 -1.68
C ALA A 151 -22.17 0.05 -0.91
N SER A 152 -21.10 0.83 -0.73
CA SER A 152 -21.17 2.12 0.00
C SER A 152 -21.98 3.19 -0.73
N SER A 153 -22.07 3.09 -2.07
CA SER A 153 -22.82 4.02 -2.92
C SER A 153 -24.23 3.55 -3.26
N ALA A 154 -24.69 2.45 -2.63
CA ALA A 154 -26.01 1.84 -2.91
C ALA A 154 -27.13 2.52 -2.14
N ALA A 155 -28.23 2.77 -2.85
CA ALA A 155 -29.51 3.18 -2.29
C ALA A 155 -30.60 2.29 -2.90
N GLY A 156 -31.01 1.25 -2.16
CA GLY A 156 -31.92 0.21 -2.68
C GLY A 156 -31.29 -0.54 -3.85
N ASN A 157 -31.99 -0.57 -4.99
CA ASN A 157 -31.52 -1.22 -6.22
C ASN A 157 -30.66 -0.30 -7.13
N MET A 158 -30.27 0.86 -6.64
CA MET A 158 -29.48 1.82 -7.41
C MET A 158 -28.13 2.07 -6.74
N VAL A 159 -27.08 2.23 -7.55
CA VAL A 159 -25.75 2.63 -7.13
C VAL A 159 -25.45 3.98 -7.77
N ARG A 160 -25.36 5.05 -6.98
CA ARG A 160 -25.12 6.42 -7.46
C ARG A 160 -23.64 6.73 -7.46
N LEU A 161 -23.08 7.03 -8.61
CA LEU A 161 -21.64 7.24 -8.78
C LEU A 161 -21.32 8.41 -9.69
N SER A 162 -20.25 9.11 -9.33
CA SER A 162 -19.69 10.16 -10.17
C SER A 162 -19.25 9.62 -11.54
N PRO A 163 -19.44 10.41 -12.64
CA PRO A 163 -18.83 10.12 -13.93
C PRO A 163 -17.34 10.48 -13.99
N GLY A 164 -16.75 10.88 -12.88
CA GLY A 164 -15.33 11.20 -12.78
C GLY A 164 -14.42 10.06 -13.25
N LEU A 165 -13.26 10.43 -13.79
CA LEU A 165 -12.31 9.43 -14.29
C LEU A 165 -11.66 8.65 -13.15
N PHE A 166 -11.53 7.36 -13.35
CA PHE A 166 -11.01 6.38 -12.42
C PHE A 166 -10.05 5.43 -13.15
N GLN A 167 -8.95 5.07 -12.53
CA GLN A 167 -7.93 4.22 -13.15
C GLN A 167 -7.43 3.18 -12.13
N PRO A 168 -8.26 2.18 -11.80
CA PRO A 168 -7.91 1.22 -10.77
C PRO A 168 -6.81 0.27 -11.22
N ILE A 169 -6.06 -0.26 -10.24
CA ILE A 169 -4.97 -1.20 -10.42
C ILE A 169 -5.27 -2.50 -9.67
N ALA A 170 -4.85 -3.64 -10.21
CA ALA A 170 -4.98 -4.93 -9.53
C ALA A 170 -3.99 -5.05 -8.36
N ALA A 171 -4.42 -5.65 -7.25
CA ALA A 171 -3.55 -5.91 -6.10
C ALA A 171 -2.33 -6.78 -6.47
N ASP A 172 -2.47 -7.71 -7.40
CA ASP A 172 -1.36 -8.53 -7.89
C ASP A 172 -0.29 -7.69 -8.59
N ASP A 173 -0.70 -6.71 -9.40
CA ASP A 173 0.22 -5.80 -10.08
C ASP A 173 0.94 -4.87 -9.08
N VAL A 174 0.20 -4.35 -8.09
CA VAL A 174 0.80 -3.55 -7.01
C VAL A 174 1.85 -4.35 -6.25
N ALA A 175 1.54 -5.58 -5.87
CA ALA A 175 2.47 -6.44 -5.14
C ALA A 175 3.73 -6.75 -5.95
N SER A 176 3.58 -7.02 -7.26
CA SER A 176 4.70 -7.25 -8.17
C SER A 176 5.60 -6.03 -8.29
N ILE A 177 5.00 -4.84 -8.48
CA ILE A 177 5.76 -3.58 -8.59
C ILE A 177 6.45 -3.24 -7.26
N VAL A 178 5.78 -3.42 -6.12
CA VAL A 178 6.39 -3.19 -4.80
C VAL A 178 7.58 -4.12 -4.57
N ALA A 179 7.47 -5.39 -4.94
CA ALA A 179 8.58 -6.33 -4.86
C ALA A 179 9.76 -5.93 -5.76
N GLU A 180 9.48 -5.53 -7.00
CA GLU A 180 10.50 -5.04 -7.94
C GLU A 180 11.19 -3.78 -7.40
N VAL A 181 10.43 -2.81 -6.90
CA VAL A 181 10.98 -1.59 -6.29
C VAL A 181 11.84 -1.90 -5.09
N ALA A 182 11.45 -2.85 -4.25
CA ALA A 182 12.21 -3.25 -3.06
C ALA A 182 13.58 -3.87 -3.40
N LEU A 183 13.68 -4.55 -4.54
CA LEU A 183 14.92 -5.17 -5.03
C LEU A 183 15.80 -4.19 -5.82
N ALA A 184 15.25 -3.06 -6.26
CA ALA A 184 15.97 -2.02 -6.98
C ALA A 184 16.67 -1.05 -6.04
N ALA A 185 17.53 -0.19 -6.60
CA ALA A 185 18.14 0.91 -5.85
C ALA A 185 17.10 1.92 -5.37
N PRO A 186 17.23 2.49 -4.15
CA PRO A 186 16.35 3.54 -3.65
C PRO A 186 16.28 4.74 -4.59
N ARG A 187 15.09 5.23 -4.86
CA ARG A 187 14.88 6.42 -5.71
C ARG A 187 14.95 7.72 -4.93
N ASN A 188 14.83 7.68 -3.61
CA ASN A 188 14.71 8.83 -2.72
C ASN A 188 13.63 9.81 -3.22
N GLY A 189 12.48 9.26 -3.57
CA GLY A 189 11.37 9.98 -4.16
C GLY A 189 10.12 9.12 -4.29
N ILE A 190 9.13 9.70 -4.98
CA ILE A 190 7.79 9.13 -5.18
C ILE A 190 7.69 8.56 -6.59
N VAL A 191 7.03 7.41 -6.71
CA VAL A 191 6.67 6.75 -7.97
C VAL A 191 5.16 6.54 -7.99
N ASP A 192 4.47 7.11 -8.96
CA ASP A 192 3.04 6.87 -9.16
C ASP A 192 2.82 5.63 -10.04
N ILE A 193 1.91 4.74 -9.61
CA ILE A 193 1.49 3.57 -10.37
C ILE A 193 -0.02 3.54 -10.52
N ALA A 194 -0.49 3.06 -11.67
CA ALA A 194 -1.90 2.96 -12.00
C ALA A 194 -2.17 1.74 -12.88
N GLY A 195 -3.42 1.26 -12.89
CA GLY A 195 -3.84 0.23 -13.83
C GLY A 195 -3.85 0.73 -15.28
N PRO A 196 -3.97 -0.18 -16.23
CA PRO A 196 -3.83 0.12 -17.66
C PRO A 196 -5.05 0.87 -18.24
N GLU A 197 -6.21 0.79 -17.58
CA GLU A 197 -7.46 1.36 -18.10
C GLU A 197 -7.92 2.55 -17.28
N ARG A 198 -8.13 3.69 -17.95
CA ARG A 198 -8.74 4.89 -17.40
C ARG A 198 -10.13 5.09 -18.01
N ALA A 199 -11.17 5.03 -17.19
CA ALA A 199 -12.55 5.18 -17.62
C ALA A 199 -13.41 5.84 -16.52
N PRO A 200 -14.63 6.34 -16.84
CA PRO A 200 -15.55 6.84 -15.82
C PRO A 200 -15.87 5.80 -14.76
N LEU A 201 -15.85 6.20 -13.47
CA LEU A 201 -16.11 5.30 -12.33
C LEU A 201 -17.44 4.57 -12.46
N ASN A 202 -18.51 5.27 -12.80
CA ASN A 202 -19.84 4.69 -13.01
C ASN A 202 -19.84 3.58 -14.08
N LYS A 203 -19.04 3.72 -15.13
CA LYS A 203 -18.91 2.69 -16.19
C LYS A 203 -18.10 1.48 -15.73
N ILE A 204 -17.03 1.70 -14.95
CA ILE A 204 -16.23 0.61 -14.40
C ILE A 204 -17.07 -0.21 -13.42
N ILE A 205 -17.78 0.43 -12.51
CA ILE A 205 -18.66 -0.26 -11.56
C ILE A 205 -19.82 -0.97 -12.27
N ALA A 206 -20.41 -0.38 -13.29
CA ALA A 206 -21.46 -1.05 -14.06
C ALA A 206 -20.98 -2.37 -14.71
N ARG A 207 -19.76 -2.35 -15.28
CA ARG A 207 -19.14 -3.57 -15.82
C ARG A 207 -18.83 -4.60 -14.73
N TYR A 208 -18.35 -4.15 -13.59
CA TYR A 208 -18.08 -5.00 -12.44
C TYR A 208 -19.37 -5.70 -11.96
N LEU A 209 -20.45 -4.95 -11.70
CA LEU A 209 -21.73 -5.50 -11.24
C LEU A 209 -22.29 -6.53 -12.24
N LYS A 210 -22.20 -6.23 -13.55
CA LYS A 210 -22.59 -7.18 -14.59
C LYS A 210 -21.75 -8.47 -14.53
N ALA A 211 -20.46 -8.34 -14.34
CA ALA A 211 -19.52 -9.50 -14.30
C ALA A 211 -19.78 -10.41 -13.10
N VAL A 212 -20.17 -9.86 -11.95
CA VAL A 212 -20.48 -10.64 -10.73
C VAL A 212 -21.96 -11.04 -10.61
N GLY A 213 -22.78 -10.72 -11.61
CA GLY A 213 -24.22 -11.06 -11.62
C GLY A 213 -25.07 -10.24 -10.63
N ASP A 214 -24.59 -9.06 -10.23
CA ASP A 214 -25.33 -8.16 -9.33
C ASP A 214 -26.41 -7.38 -10.12
N PRO A 215 -27.70 -7.45 -9.73
CA PRO A 215 -28.79 -6.84 -10.49
C PRO A 215 -28.93 -5.32 -10.28
N ARG A 216 -28.17 -4.71 -9.37
CA ARG A 216 -28.26 -3.27 -9.09
C ARG A 216 -27.91 -2.43 -10.32
N GLN A 217 -28.59 -1.31 -10.47
CA GLN A 217 -28.39 -0.39 -11.58
C GLN A 217 -27.47 0.77 -11.18
N VAL A 218 -26.49 1.08 -12.01
CA VAL A 218 -25.63 2.24 -11.80
C VAL A 218 -26.26 3.47 -12.42
N VAL A 219 -26.37 4.52 -11.61
CA VAL A 219 -26.87 5.84 -11.99
C VAL A 219 -25.71 6.83 -11.94
N SER A 220 -25.50 7.55 -13.02
CA SER A 220 -24.54 8.66 -13.06
C SER A 220 -25.04 9.84 -12.27
N ASP A 221 -24.26 10.26 -11.28
CA ASP A 221 -24.59 11.40 -10.42
C ASP A 221 -23.33 12.28 -10.26
N PRO A 222 -23.27 13.44 -10.93
CA PRO A 222 -22.13 14.34 -10.83
C PRO A 222 -21.87 14.87 -9.41
N GLU A 223 -22.89 14.85 -8.54
CA GLU A 223 -22.79 15.31 -7.15
C GLU A 223 -22.42 14.18 -6.17
N ALA A 224 -22.35 12.92 -6.64
CA ALA A 224 -21.93 11.81 -5.80
C ALA A 224 -20.45 11.96 -5.38
N ARG A 225 -20.20 11.78 -4.08
CA ARG A 225 -18.87 11.90 -3.46
C ARG A 225 -18.34 10.54 -3.01
#